data_41f9e50ab3d83e02ef46cf9e2cdf33b3
#
_entry.id   41f9e50ab3d83e02ef46cf9e2cdf33b3
#
_cell.length_a   1.000
_cell.length_b   1.000
_cell.length_c   1.000
_cell.angle_alpha   90.00
_cell.angle_beta   90.00
_cell.angle_gamma   90.00
#
_symmetry.space_group_name_H-M   'P 1'
#
loop_
_entity.id
_entity.type
_entity.pdbx_description
1 polymer ?
#
loop_
_entity_poly.entity_id
_entity_poly.type
_entity_poly.pdbx_seq_one_letter_code
_entity_poly.pdbx_strand_id
1 'polypeptide(L)'
;MENKDNSHNEIISSSQIGQDLWVIDTLDFKKNGYFLDLGALDGRTHSNSLMLEKKYGWNGICIEANPEVFPMLSSNRNCMCVNSLLDSENDVVKEFHCADELSYVENENRNMTLEQLKLLLKANNMPYKSVLMKTRTISKVLDIYNSPYVIDYMSIDIEGKEIDILKTFPFDDYHVNTITVEHNSPHIGEKYRMEIRKVLEENDFIFVKGNDDIHNWGHGPIEDFYKNKSILVTD
;
A
#
# COMPACT_ATOMS: atom_id res chain seq x y z
N MET A 1 33.14 35.22 10.43
CA MET A 1 31.72 35.19 9.99
C MET A 1 31.48 33.83 9.35
N GLU A 2 31.06 32.89 10.16
CA GLU A 2 30.74 31.52 9.67
C GLU A 2 29.32 31.54 9.13
N ASN A 3 29.19 31.35 7.82
CA ASN A 3 27.91 31.07 7.20
C ASN A 3 27.46 29.70 7.68
N LYS A 4 26.52 29.66 8.62
CA LYS A 4 25.73 28.47 8.88
C LYS A 4 24.84 28.25 7.69
N ASP A 5 25.24 27.31 6.87
CA ASP A 5 24.42 26.75 5.79
C ASP A 5 23.25 25.98 6.42
N ASN A 6 22.17 26.71 6.67
CA ASN A 6 20.89 26.15 7.12
C ASN A 6 20.12 25.57 5.90
N SER A 7 20.70 24.60 5.21
CA SER A 7 19.92 23.72 4.37
C SER A 7 19.15 22.75 5.26
N HIS A 8 18.06 23.21 5.89
CA HIS A 8 17.00 22.31 6.29
C HIS A 8 16.49 21.64 5.03
N ASN A 9 16.97 20.42 4.75
CA ASN A 9 16.36 19.56 3.77
C ASN A 9 14.91 19.37 4.22
N GLU A 10 14.00 20.16 3.64
CA GLU A 10 12.57 19.95 3.82
C GLU A 10 12.27 18.48 3.53
N ILE A 11 11.65 17.81 4.49
CA ILE A 11 11.18 16.45 4.31
C ILE A 11 9.99 16.55 3.38
N ILE A 12 10.23 16.30 2.09
CA ILE A 12 9.16 16.29 1.10
C ILE A 12 8.56 14.89 1.13
N SER A 13 7.29 14.78 1.52
CA SER A 13 6.50 13.56 1.40
C SER A 13 6.43 13.12 -0.07
N SER A 14 6.48 11.83 -0.31
CA SER A 14 6.23 11.22 -1.61
C SER A 14 4.84 10.62 -1.72
N SER A 15 4.17 10.42 -0.60
CA SER A 15 2.84 9.82 -0.53
C SER A 15 1.72 10.82 -0.84
N GLN A 16 0.54 10.29 -1.19
CA GLN A 16 -0.60 11.10 -1.61
C GLN A 16 -1.19 11.92 -0.46
N ILE A 17 -1.27 11.35 0.74
CA ILE A 17 -1.95 11.94 1.90
C ILE A 17 -1.08 11.98 3.17
N GLY A 18 0.25 11.85 3.03
CA GLY A 18 1.20 11.93 4.14
C GLY A 18 1.37 10.63 4.93
N GLN A 19 1.14 9.48 4.33
CA GLN A 19 1.33 8.17 4.95
C GLN A 19 2.78 7.99 5.43
N ASP A 20 3.74 8.30 4.57
CA ASP A 20 5.18 8.23 4.87
C ASP A 20 5.60 9.15 6.03
N LEU A 21 5.04 10.36 6.12
CA LEU A 21 5.28 11.29 7.23
C LEU A 21 4.70 10.74 8.54
N TRP A 22 3.49 10.21 8.49
CA TRP A 22 2.85 9.62 9.66
C TRP A 22 3.63 8.41 10.19
N VAL A 23 4.13 7.55 9.30
CA VAL A 23 4.95 6.38 9.66
C VAL A 23 6.22 6.82 10.40
N ILE A 24 6.94 7.78 9.84
CA ILE A 24 8.19 8.26 10.44
C ILE A 24 7.96 8.93 11.78
N ASP A 25 6.91 9.73 11.93
CA ASP A 25 6.53 10.35 13.20
C ASP A 25 6.13 9.29 14.24
N THR A 26 5.30 8.31 13.84
CA THR A 26 4.84 7.23 14.72
C THR A 26 5.98 6.35 15.23
N LEU A 27 7.05 6.17 14.42
CA LEU A 27 8.20 5.32 14.73
C LEU A 27 9.45 6.12 15.15
N ASP A 28 9.26 7.33 15.70
CA ASP A 28 10.30 8.20 16.24
C ASP A 28 11.51 8.36 15.28
N PHE A 29 11.22 8.69 14.03
CA PHE A 29 12.21 8.92 12.97
C PHE A 29 13.18 7.75 12.76
N LYS A 30 12.68 6.53 12.94
CA LYS A 30 13.43 5.27 12.77
C LYS A 30 14.18 5.24 11.45
N LYS A 31 15.44 4.84 11.50
CA LYS A 31 16.29 4.55 10.32
C LYS A 31 16.43 3.06 10.12
N ASN A 32 16.69 2.68 8.86
CA ASN A 32 16.94 1.29 8.45
C ASN A 32 15.79 0.35 8.84
N GLY A 33 14.54 0.80 8.72
CA GLY A 33 13.36 -0.01 8.90
C GLY A 33 13.09 -0.92 7.69
N TYR A 34 12.00 -1.67 7.78
CA TYR A 34 11.56 -2.57 6.71
C TYR A 34 10.08 -2.32 6.38
N PHE A 35 9.77 -2.22 5.10
CA PHE A 35 8.40 -1.98 4.63
C PHE A 35 7.91 -3.05 3.65
N LEU A 36 6.58 -3.19 3.58
CA LEU A 36 5.85 -3.83 2.49
C LEU A 36 4.97 -2.76 1.85
N ASP A 37 5.08 -2.59 0.54
CA ASP A 37 4.30 -1.64 -0.26
C ASP A 37 3.51 -2.43 -1.31
N LEU A 38 2.22 -2.69 -1.01
CA LEU A 38 1.33 -3.51 -1.81
C LEU A 38 0.47 -2.59 -2.69
N GLY A 39 0.70 -2.66 -4.01
CA GLY A 39 0.17 -1.72 -5.00
C GLY A 39 1.12 -0.53 -5.21
N ALA A 40 2.41 -0.82 -5.44
CA ALA A 40 3.45 0.21 -5.44
C ALA A 40 3.52 1.05 -6.73
N LEU A 41 2.63 0.79 -7.71
CA LEU A 41 2.56 1.49 -9.00
C LEU A 41 3.96 1.61 -9.67
N ASP A 42 4.34 2.81 -10.11
CA ASP A 42 5.64 3.11 -10.69
C ASP A 42 6.76 3.31 -9.65
N GLY A 43 6.44 3.21 -8.35
CA GLY A 43 7.35 3.39 -7.22
C GLY A 43 7.74 4.83 -6.91
N ARG A 44 7.12 5.81 -7.57
CA ARG A 44 7.34 7.25 -7.39
C ARG A 44 6.07 8.02 -7.15
N THR A 45 5.13 7.89 -8.09
CA THR A 45 3.84 8.57 -8.05
C THR A 45 3.09 8.10 -6.81
N HIS A 46 2.69 9.01 -5.94
CA HIS A 46 1.96 8.74 -4.69
C HIS A 46 2.58 7.67 -3.78
N SER A 47 3.89 7.44 -3.90
CA SER A 47 4.55 6.33 -3.20
C SER A 47 4.60 6.51 -1.69
N ASN A 48 4.02 5.57 -0.97
CA ASN A 48 3.95 5.53 0.48
C ASN A 48 5.28 5.12 1.14
N SER A 49 6.23 4.58 0.38
CA SER A 49 7.49 4.04 0.88
C SER A 49 8.77 4.66 0.28
N LEU A 50 8.67 5.50 -0.76
CA LEU A 50 9.85 6.07 -1.43
C LEU A 50 10.68 6.96 -0.50
N MET A 51 10.02 7.84 0.28
CA MET A 51 10.73 8.70 1.24
C MET A 51 11.43 7.87 2.32
N LEU A 52 10.79 6.80 2.80
CA LEU A 52 11.38 5.89 3.78
C LEU A 52 12.66 5.26 3.24
N GLU A 53 12.65 4.77 2.00
CA GLU A 53 13.82 4.23 1.32
C GLU A 53 14.93 5.28 1.15
N LYS A 54 14.60 6.43 0.53
CA LYS A 54 15.62 7.40 0.07
C LYS A 54 16.22 8.24 1.19
N LYS A 55 15.44 8.59 2.22
CA LYS A 55 15.89 9.50 3.30
C LYS A 55 16.22 8.80 4.61
N TYR A 56 15.51 7.70 4.90
CA TYR A 56 15.68 7.00 6.17
C TYR A 56 16.42 5.67 6.04
N GLY A 57 16.82 5.29 4.80
CA GLY A 57 17.61 4.09 4.54
C GLY A 57 16.85 2.79 4.75
N TRP A 58 15.51 2.84 4.68
CA TRP A 58 14.71 1.64 4.83
C TRP A 58 14.88 0.72 3.63
N ASN A 59 14.75 -0.58 3.89
CA ASN A 59 14.63 -1.60 2.85
C ASN A 59 13.22 -2.17 2.86
N GLY A 60 12.86 -3.01 1.89
CA GLY A 60 11.54 -3.60 1.85
C GLY A 60 11.21 -4.28 0.54
N ILE A 61 9.93 -4.57 0.37
CA ILE A 61 9.38 -5.16 -0.85
C ILE A 61 8.28 -4.23 -1.37
N CYS A 62 8.42 -3.81 -2.64
CA CYS A 62 7.35 -3.21 -3.42
C CYS A 62 6.72 -4.27 -4.31
N ILE A 63 5.41 -4.42 -4.26
CA ILE A 63 4.66 -5.39 -5.07
C ILE A 63 3.73 -4.62 -6.00
N GLU A 64 3.81 -4.93 -7.30
CA GLU A 64 2.96 -4.36 -8.32
C GLU A 64 2.50 -5.47 -9.27
N ALA A 65 1.18 -5.58 -9.46
CA ALA A 65 0.61 -6.60 -10.34
C ALA A 65 0.68 -6.20 -11.81
N ASN A 66 0.52 -4.90 -12.14
CA ASN A 66 0.48 -4.43 -13.52
C ASN A 66 1.84 -4.61 -14.23
N PRO A 67 1.97 -5.56 -15.19
CA PRO A 67 3.22 -5.82 -15.87
C PRO A 67 3.67 -4.68 -16.82
N GLU A 68 2.75 -3.76 -17.18
CA GLU A 68 3.07 -2.60 -18.01
C GLU A 68 3.75 -1.49 -17.17
N VAL A 69 3.41 -1.39 -15.87
CA VAL A 69 3.94 -0.39 -14.94
C VAL A 69 5.19 -0.91 -14.20
N PHE A 70 5.24 -2.20 -13.92
CA PHE A 70 6.32 -2.84 -13.16
C PHE A 70 7.75 -2.50 -13.61
N PRO A 71 8.09 -2.38 -14.93
CA PRO A 71 9.42 -1.96 -15.36
C PRO A 71 9.84 -0.58 -14.83
N MET A 72 8.89 0.35 -14.68
CA MET A 72 9.13 1.67 -14.09
C MET A 72 9.39 1.54 -12.58
N LEU A 73 8.59 0.77 -11.87
CA LEU A 73 8.82 0.46 -10.45
C LEU A 73 10.24 -0.07 -10.23
N SER A 74 10.63 -1.12 -10.97
CA SER A 74 11.95 -1.75 -10.85
C SER A 74 13.10 -0.78 -11.16
N SER A 75 12.88 0.20 -12.03
CA SER A 75 13.88 1.23 -12.38
C SER A 75 13.98 2.34 -11.33
N ASN A 76 12.88 2.65 -10.66
CA ASN A 76 12.78 3.80 -9.73
C ASN A 76 13.23 3.47 -8.30
N ARG A 77 13.22 2.19 -7.93
CA ARG A 77 13.45 1.73 -6.55
C ARG A 77 14.75 0.93 -6.43
N ASN A 78 15.33 0.93 -5.22
CA ASN A 78 16.52 0.11 -4.90
C ASN A 78 16.15 -1.09 -4.00
N CYS A 79 14.95 -1.06 -3.41
CA CYS A 79 14.40 -2.19 -2.64
C CYS A 79 14.03 -3.37 -3.56
N MET A 80 13.59 -4.48 -2.98
CA MET A 80 13.05 -5.60 -3.74
C MET A 80 11.75 -5.19 -4.45
N CYS A 81 11.70 -5.35 -5.77
CA CYS A 81 10.49 -5.15 -6.55
C CYS A 81 9.97 -6.49 -7.09
N VAL A 82 8.68 -6.75 -6.93
CA VAL A 82 8.05 -8.02 -7.28
C VAL A 82 6.84 -7.78 -8.16
N ASN A 83 6.87 -8.32 -9.40
CA ASN A 83 5.66 -8.34 -10.21
C ASN A 83 4.81 -9.55 -9.82
N SER A 84 3.77 -9.32 -9.06
CA SER A 84 2.88 -10.37 -8.57
C SER A 84 1.47 -9.86 -8.34
N LEU A 85 0.51 -10.63 -8.81
CA LEU A 85 -0.87 -10.47 -8.43
C LEU A 85 -1.11 -11.13 -7.06
N LEU A 86 -1.40 -10.32 -6.04
CA LEU A 86 -1.70 -10.81 -4.71
C LEU A 86 -3.17 -11.25 -4.60
N ASP A 87 -3.38 -12.37 -3.92
CA ASP A 87 -4.72 -12.89 -3.59
C ASP A 87 -4.63 -13.85 -2.38
N SER A 88 -5.79 -14.33 -1.92
CA SER A 88 -5.91 -15.30 -0.82
C SER A 88 -5.38 -16.71 -1.14
N GLU A 89 -5.21 -17.05 -2.42
CA GLU A 89 -4.77 -18.37 -2.88
C GLU A 89 -3.62 -18.27 -3.87
N ASN A 90 -2.73 -19.28 -3.86
CA ASN A 90 -1.62 -19.37 -4.81
C ASN A 90 -2.04 -20.06 -6.10
N ASP A 91 -1.38 -19.66 -7.20
CA ASP A 91 -1.44 -20.34 -8.52
C ASP A 91 -2.82 -20.37 -9.19
N VAL A 92 -3.78 -19.60 -8.72
CA VAL A 92 -5.06 -19.39 -9.40
C VAL A 92 -4.85 -18.44 -10.58
N VAL A 93 -5.33 -18.81 -11.75
CA VAL A 93 -5.27 -17.93 -12.93
C VAL A 93 -6.46 -16.98 -12.91
N LYS A 94 -6.19 -15.68 -12.88
CA LYS A 94 -7.20 -14.62 -12.96
C LYS A 94 -6.91 -13.65 -14.09
N GLU A 95 -7.95 -13.05 -14.65
CA GLU A 95 -7.82 -11.95 -15.58
C GLU A 95 -7.56 -10.67 -14.80
N PHE A 96 -6.41 -10.04 -15.06
CA PHE A 96 -6.02 -8.76 -14.49
C PHE A 96 -6.18 -7.65 -15.52
N HIS A 97 -6.85 -6.58 -15.16
CA HIS A 97 -7.13 -5.43 -16.00
C HIS A 97 -6.10 -4.33 -15.75
N CYS A 98 -5.22 -4.12 -16.72
CA CYS A 98 -4.20 -3.09 -16.69
C CYS A 98 -4.82 -1.73 -17.06
N ALA A 99 -4.87 -0.82 -16.12
CA ALA A 99 -5.50 0.50 -16.25
C ALA A 99 -4.77 1.57 -15.42
N ASP A 100 -3.43 1.53 -15.42
CA ASP A 100 -2.58 2.41 -14.60
C ASP A 100 -2.91 2.31 -13.11
N GLU A 101 -3.16 3.42 -12.42
CA GLU A 101 -3.56 3.48 -11.01
C GLU A 101 -4.87 2.73 -10.71
N LEU A 102 -5.73 2.54 -11.71
CA LEU A 102 -7.02 1.86 -11.59
C LEU A 102 -6.96 0.37 -11.99
N SER A 103 -5.76 -0.23 -12.00
CA SER A 103 -5.57 -1.63 -12.37
C SER A 103 -6.13 -2.59 -11.32
N TYR A 104 -6.80 -3.67 -11.73
CA TYR A 104 -7.51 -4.54 -10.80
C TYR A 104 -7.79 -5.96 -11.32
N VAL A 105 -8.24 -6.83 -10.42
CA VAL A 105 -8.97 -8.07 -10.72
C VAL A 105 -10.46 -7.85 -10.42
N GLU A 106 -11.34 -8.38 -11.25
CA GLU A 106 -12.79 -8.29 -11.01
C GLU A 106 -13.16 -8.78 -9.61
N ASN A 107 -13.81 -7.92 -8.84
CA ASN A 107 -14.25 -8.20 -7.47
C ASN A 107 -15.48 -7.35 -7.12
N GLU A 108 -16.19 -7.72 -6.04
CA GLU A 108 -17.41 -7.06 -5.58
C GLU A 108 -17.18 -5.72 -4.87
N ASN A 109 -15.93 -5.43 -4.49
CA ASN A 109 -15.56 -4.27 -3.70
C ASN A 109 -15.10 -3.09 -4.57
N ARG A 110 -15.50 -3.07 -5.83
CA ARG A 110 -15.21 -1.96 -6.73
C ARG A 110 -16.37 -0.99 -6.87
N ASN A 111 -16.02 0.27 -6.99
CA ASN A 111 -16.96 1.36 -7.25
C ASN A 111 -17.31 1.52 -8.74
N MET A 112 -16.67 0.77 -9.64
CA MET A 112 -16.76 0.96 -11.09
C MET A 112 -16.79 -0.38 -11.82
N THR A 113 -17.71 -0.51 -12.78
CA THR A 113 -17.75 -1.68 -13.68
C THR A 113 -16.66 -1.61 -14.75
N LEU A 114 -16.32 -2.75 -15.35
CA LEU A 114 -15.36 -2.82 -16.45
C LEU A 114 -15.74 -1.90 -17.62
N GLU A 115 -17.04 -1.80 -17.95
CA GLU A 115 -17.51 -0.91 -19.02
C GLU A 115 -17.30 0.57 -18.67
N GLN A 116 -17.61 0.96 -17.43
CA GLN A 116 -17.36 2.32 -16.94
C GLN A 116 -15.86 2.65 -16.96
N LEU A 117 -15.01 1.72 -16.52
CA LEU A 117 -13.57 1.89 -16.58
C LEU A 117 -13.08 2.10 -18.02
N LYS A 118 -13.49 1.25 -18.96
CA LYS A 118 -13.12 1.38 -20.37
C LYS A 118 -13.55 2.70 -20.97
N LEU A 119 -14.74 3.20 -20.60
CA LEU A 119 -15.22 4.52 -21.04
C LEU A 119 -14.34 5.65 -20.45
N LEU A 120 -14.01 5.56 -19.16
CA LEU A 120 -13.13 6.54 -18.50
C LEU A 120 -11.74 6.59 -19.15
N LEU A 121 -11.10 5.43 -19.32
CA LEU A 121 -9.78 5.34 -19.94
C LEU A 121 -9.78 5.90 -21.37
N LYS A 122 -10.81 5.54 -22.16
CA LYS A 122 -10.97 6.08 -23.52
C LYS A 122 -11.14 7.60 -23.54
N ALA A 123 -11.92 8.15 -22.60
CA ALA A 123 -12.12 9.61 -22.51
C ALA A 123 -10.83 10.35 -22.17
N ASN A 124 -9.91 9.72 -21.45
CA ASN A 124 -8.62 10.29 -21.03
C ASN A 124 -7.44 9.86 -21.92
N ASN A 125 -7.69 9.18 -23.05
CA ASN A 125 -6.65 8.61 -23.92
C ASN A 125 -5.66 7.68 -23.20
N MET A 126 -6.11 7.00 -22.15
CA MET A 126 -5.32 6.03 -21.41
C MET A 126 -5.45 4.64 -22.03
N PRO A 127 -4.36 3.85 -22.07
CA PRO A 127 -4.41 2.49 -22.59
C PRO A 127 -5.19 1.55 -21.67
N TYR A 128 -5.81 0.55 -22.27
CA TYR A 128 -6.43 -0.58 -21.56
C TYR A 128 -5.92 -1.88 -22.15
N LYS A 129 -5.59 -2.81 -21.27
CA LYS A 129 -5.20 -4.18 -21.62
C LYS A 129 -5.64 -5.13 -20.51
N SER A 130 -5.97 -6.37 -20.84
CA SER A 130 -6.10 -7.41 -19.83
C SER A 130 -5.07 -8.51 -20.08
N VAL A 131 -4.62 -9.14 -18.99
CA VAL A 131 -3.66 -10.23 -19.01
C VAL A 131 -4.08 -11.33 -18.03
N LEU A 132 -3.77 -12.58 -18.37
CA LEU A 132 -3.96 -13.68 -17.43
C LEU A 132 -2.74 -13.78 -16.51
N MET A 133 -2.96 -13.71 -15.22
CA MET A 133 -1.91 -13.79 -14.21
C MET A 133 -2.21 -14.90 -13.19
N LYS A 134 -1.15 -15.52 -12.68
CA LYS A 134 -1.24 -16.41 -11.53
C LYS A 134 -1.15 -15.62 -10.24
N THR A 135 -2.05 -15.92 -9.31
CA THR A 135 -2.05 -15.31 -7.98
C THR A 135 -0.94 -15.85 -7.09
N ARG A 136 -0.55 -15.05 -6.10
CA ARG A 136 0.28 -15.45 -4.96
C ARG A 136 -0.29 -14.91 -3.67
N THR A 137 -0.17 -15.67 -2.59
CA THR A 137 -0.44 -15.16 -1.25
C THR A 137 0.72 -14.28 -0.78
N ILE A 138 0.42 -13.32 0.10
CA ILE A 138 1.46 -12.50 0.71
C ILE A 138 2.46 -13.34 1.50
N SER A 139 2.01 -14.36 2.23
CA SER A 139 2.87 -15.32 2.95
C SER A 139 3.90 -15.95 2.01
N LYS A 140 3.48 -16.38 0.81
CA LYS A 140 4.40 -16.95 -0.18
C LYS A 140 5.44 -15.97 -0.67
N VAL A 141 5.09 -14.70 -0.81
CA VAL A 141 6.05 -13.64 -1.18
C VAL A 141 7.05 -13.42 -0.05
N LEU A 142 6.58 -13.30 1.20
CA LEU A 142 7.45 -13.11 2.36
C LEU A 142 8.48 -14.24 2.50
N ASP A 143 8.05 -15.50 2.30
CA ASP A 143 8.91 -16.69 2.34
C ASP A 143 9.97 -16.67 1.23
N ILE A 144 9.58 -16.40 -0.04
CA ILE A 144 10.49 -16.40 -1.19
C ILE A 144 11.61 -15.38 -1.01
N TYR A 145 11.28 -14.19 -0.47
CA TYR A 145 12.24 -13.09 -0.34
C TYR A 145 12.88 -12.99 1.04
N ASN A 146 12.65 -14.01 1.93
CA ASN A 146 13.21 -14.08 3.28
C ASN A 146 13.00 -12.78 4.06
N SER A 147 11.76 -12.31 4.10
CA SER A 147 11.39 -11.08 4.82
C SER A 147 11.74 -11.20 6.30
N PRO A 148 12.20 -10.13 6.96
CA PRO A 148 12.48 -10.16 8.39
C PRO A 148 11.19 -10.34 9.20
N TYR A 149 11.33 -10.88 10.41
CA TYR A 149 10.21 -11.03 11.35
C TYR A 149 9.49 -9.72 11.64
N VAL A 150 10.25 -8.62 11.80
CA VAL A 150 9.67 -7.29 12.06
C VAL A 150 9.53 -6.53 10.75
N ILE A 151 8.30 -6.15 10.45
CA ILE A 151 7.91 -5.26 9.35
C ILE A 151 7.47 -3.94 9.99
N ASP A 152 8.18 -2.89 9.75
CA ASP A 152 7.89 -1.60 10.39
C ASP A 152 6.68 -0.90 9.79
N TYR A 153 6.45 -1.08 8.51
CA TYR A 153 5.33 -0.48 7.80
C TYR A 153 4.78 -1.40 6.71
N MET A 154 3.46 -1.49 6.62
CA MET A 154 2.76 -2.12 5.51
C MET A 154 1.73 -1.15 4.93
N SER A 155 1.89 -0.82 3.65
CA SER A 155 0.92 -0.09 2.85
C SER A 155 0.10 -1.06 2.02
N ILE A 156 -1.22 -0.95 2.04
CA ILE A 156 -2.13 -1.83 1.29
C ILE A 156 -3.09 -0.98 0.47
N ASP A 157 -2.86 -0.97 -0.83
CA ASP A 157 -3.64 -0.25 -1.83
C ASP A 157 -3.67 -1.09 -3.13
N ILE A 158 -4.58 -2.04 -3.20
CA ILE A 158 -4.65 -3.07 -4.26
C ILE A 158 -6.03 -3.19 -4.90
N GLU A 159 -6.79 -2.10 -4.81
CA GLU A 159 -8.03 -1.92 -5.55
C GLU A 159 -9.11 -2.98 -5.25
N GLY A 160 -9.41 -3.17 -3.95
CA GLY A 160 -10.55 -3.94 -3.46
C GLY A 160 -10.23 -5.38 -3.02
N LYS A 161 -8.95 -5.72 -2.83
CA LYS A 161 -8.49 -7.02 -2.31
C LYS A 161 -7.86 -6.94 -0.92
N GLU A 162 -7.92 -5.79 -0.25
CA GLU A 162 -7.26 -5.51 1.02
C GLU A 162 -7.70 -6.48 2.12
N ILE A 163 -9.01 -6.76 2.23
CA ILE A 163 -9.57 -7.71 3.21
C ILE A 163 -9.03 -9.14 2.97
N ASP A 164 -8.97 -9.58 1.72
CA ASP A 164 -8.49 -10.92 1.38
C ASP A 164 -7.02 -11.10 1.79
N ILE A 165 -6.20 -10.08 1.55
CA ILE A 165 -4.80 -10.07 1.98
C ILE A 165 -4.68 -10.04 3.50
N LEU A 166 -5.41 -9.17 4.19
CA LEU A 166 -5.37 -9.06 5.64
C LEU A 166 -5.81 -10.34 6.35
N LYS A 167 -6.86 -11.02 5.85
CA LYS A 167 -7.33 -12.30 6.40
C LYS A 167 -6.33 -13.46 6.22
N THR A 168 -5.44 -13.35 5.24
CA THR A 168 -4.45 -14.40 4.92
C THR A 168 -3.03 -14.00 5.27
N PHE A 169 -2.83 -12.79 5.80
CA PHE A 169 -1.52 -12.35 6.28
C PHE A 169 -1.13 -13.17 7.53
N PRO A 170 0.09 -13.72 7.58
CA PRO A 170 0.53 -14.56 8.68
C PRO A 170 0.96 -13.73 9.90
N PHE A 171 0.01 -13.10 10.60
CA PHE A 171 0.27 -12.26 11.78
C PHE A 171 0.93 -13.00 12.94
N ASP A 172 0.79 -14.32 13.02
CA ASP A 172 1.49 -15.15 14.02
C ASP A 172 2.99 -15.30 13.71
N ASP A 173 3.39 -15.21 12.45
CA ASP A 173 4.75 -15.41 11.97
C ASP A 173 5.51 -14.10 11.75
N TYR A 174 4.83 -12.98 11.63
CA TYR A 174 5.41 -11.67 11.36
C TYR A 174 4.82 -10.61 12.28
N HIS A 175 5.68 -9.76 12.82
CA HIS A 175 5.27 -8.60 13.61
C HIS A 175 5.24 -7.34 12.74
N VAL A 176 4.06 -6.73 12.57
CA VAL A 176 3.91 -5.48 11.82
C VAL A 176 3.66 -4.33 12.78
N ASN A 177 4.43 -3.25 12.66
CA ASN A 177 4.34 -2.09 13.55
C ASN A 177 3.22 -1.12 13.14
N THR A 178 3.18 -0.71 11.88
CA THR A 178 2.21 0.27 11.35
C THR A 178 1.62 -0.22 10.03
N ILE A 179 0.34 0.08 9.81
CA ILE A 179 -0.37 -0.26 8.57
C ILE A 179 -1.16 0.95 8.11
N THR A 180 -1.15 1.24 6.82
CA THR A 180 -2.16 2.05 6.15
C THR A 180 -2.91 1.19 5.14
N VAL A 181 -4.24 1.38 5.08
CA VAL A 181 -5.10 0.57 4.19
C VAL A 181 -6.09 1.47 3.48
N GLU A 182 -6.07 1.40 2.16
CA GLU A 182 -7.14 1.97 1.36
C GLU A 182 -8.42 1.14 1.52
N HIS A 183 -9.57 1.82 1.64
CA HIS A 183 -10.86 1.12 1.80
C HIS A 183 -11.96 1.66 0.88
N ASN A 184 -11.77 2.80 0.25
CA ASN A 184 -12.69 3.40 -0.71
C ASN A 184 -14.17 3.49 -0.23
N SER A 185 -14.42 3.55 1.09
CA SER A 185 -15.76 3.47 1.68
C SER A 185 -16.76 4.53 1.19
N PRO A 186 -16.35 5.74 0.81
CA PRO A 186 -17.27 6.71 0.21
C PRO A 186 -17.92 6.22 -1.09
N HIS A 187 -17.29 5.27 -1.77
CA HIS A 187 -17.75 4.72 -3.03
C HIS A 187 -18.44 3.36 -2.90
N ILE A 188 -17.94 2.50 -2.01
CA ILE A 188 -18.41 1.10 -1.87
C ILE A 188 -19.16 0.83 -0.56
N GLY A 189 -19.19 1.82 0.36
CA GLY A 189 -19.91 1.78 1.64
C GLY A 189 -19.03 1.37 2.82
N GLU A 190 -19.46 1.79 4.01
CA GLU A 190 -18.73 1.63 5.28
C GLU A 190 -18.52 0.17 5.70
N LYS A 191 -19.31 -0.77 5.19
CA LYS A 191 -19.19 -2.19 5.56
C LYS A 191 -17.79 -2.73 5.30
N TYR A 192 -17.19 -2.39 4.15
CA TYR A 192 -15.85 -2.83 3.77
C TYR A 192 -14.78 -2.29 4.74
N ARG A 193 -14.83 -0.99 5.02
CA ARG A 193 -13.96 -0.33 6.00
C ARG A 193 -14.06 -0.98 7.39
N MET A 194 -15.29 -1.23 7.86
CA MET A 194 -15.51 -1.84 9.18
C MET A 194 -15.01 -3.29 9.25
N GLU A 195 -15.06 -4.03 8.15
CA GLU A 195 -14.52 -5.38 8.09
C GLU A 195 -12.98 -5.37 8.14
N ILE A 196 -12.30 -4.45 7.41
CA ILE A 196 -10.85 -4.21 7.51
C ILE A 196 -10.49 -3.91 8.98
N ARG A 197 -11.18 -2.95 9.60
CA ARG A 197 -10.94 -2.57 11.00
C ARG A 197 -11.05 -3.75 11.95
N LYS A 198 -12.12 -4.55 11.81
CA LYS A 198 -12.32 -5.74 12.63
C LYS A 198 -11.15 -6.72 12.50
N VAL A 199 -10.71 -7.04 11.30
CA VAL A 199 -9.57 -7.96 11.08
C VAL A 199 -8.31 -7.43 11.76
N LEU A 200 -8.03 -6.14 11.64
CA LEU A 200 -6.84 -5.54 12.24
C LEU A 200 -6.91 -5.47 13.77
N GLU A 201 -8.08 -5.15 14.34
CA GLU A 201 -8.28 -5.12 15.80
C GLU A 201 -8.14 -6.52 16.43
N GLU A 202 -8.58 -7.58 15.72
CA GLU A 202 -8.40 -8.98 16.10
C GLU A 202 -6.93 -9.43 16.06
N ASN A 203 -6.07 -8.70 15.31
CA ASN A 203 -4.62 -8.94 15.19
C ASN A 203 -3.77 -7.87 15.91
N ASP A 204 -4.28 -7.34 17.03
CA ASP A 204 -3.58 -6.42 17.93
C ASP A 204 -3.23 -5.04 17.35
N PHE A 205 -3.96 -4.59 16.35
CA PHE A 205 -3.87 -3.21 15.87
C PHE A 205 -4.93 -2.33 16.51
N ILE A 206 -4.63 -1.04 16.59
CA ILE A 206 -5.59 0.00 16.93
C ILE A 206 -5.73 0.97 15.76
N PHE A 207 -6.96 1.38 15.50
CA PHE A 207 -7.25 2.48 14.61
C PHE A 207 -6.73 3.79 15.21
N VAL A 208 -5.98 4.56 14.42
CA VAL A 208 -5.42 5.86 14.84
C VAL A 208 -6.23 7.00 14.26
N LYS A 209 -6.41 7.00 12.95
CA LYS A 209 -7.14 8.02 12.21
C LYS A 209 -7.56 7.50 10.84
N GLY A 210 -8.56 8.14 10.23
CA GLY A 210 -8.78 8.13 8.78
C GLY A 210 -8.21 9.38 8.16
N ASN A 211 -8.29 9.50 6.84
CA ASN A 211 -7.95 10.74 6.13
C ASN A 211 -9.16 11.71 6.06
N ASP A 212 -9.99 11.71 7.10
CA ASP A 212 -11.24 12.50 7.18
C ASP A 212 -11.01 14.00 7.03
N ASP A 213 -9.82 14.50 7.37
CA ASP A 213 -9.47 15.93 7.35
C ASP A 213 -8.93 16.41 5.99
N ILE A 214 -8.77 15.53 5.01
CA ILE A 214 -8.24 15.90 3.69
C ILE A 214 -9.39 16.22 2.74
N HIS A 215 -9.92 17.42 2.86
CA HIS A 215 -11.06 17.93 2.07
C HIS A 215 -10.78 18.15 0.57
N ASN A 216 -9.57 17.88 0.07
CA ASN A 216 -9.16 18.32 -1.27
C ASN A 216 -9.68 17.45 -2.43
N TRP A 217 -10.21 16.25 -2.17
CA TRP A 217 -10.67 15.34 -3.23
C TRP A 217 -12.19 15.17 -3.33
N GLY A 218 -12.94 15.76 -2.39
CA GLY A 218 -14.42 15.76 -2.44
C GLY A 218 -15.11 14.41 -2.17
N HIS A 219 -14.37 13.39 -1.72
CA HIS A 219 -14.86 12.00 -1.65
C HIS A 219 -14.89 11.40 -0.24
N GLY A 220 -14.51 12.13 0.82
CA GLY A 220 -14.43 11.60 2.18
C GLY A 220 -13.21 10.71 2.41
N PRO A 221 -13.12 10.03 3.57
CA PRO A 221 -11.96 9.21 3.92
C PRO A 221 -11.90 7.95 3.04
N ILE A 222 -10.78 7.77 2.35
CA ILE A 222 -10.52 6.60 1.52
C ILE A 222 -9.50 5.64 2.14
N GLU A 223 -8.79 6.07 3.19
CA GLU A 223 -7.71 5.33 3.82
C GLU A 223 -7.73 5.46 5.34
N ASP A 224 -7.42 4.38 6.04
CA ASP A 224 -7.29 4.28 7.48
C ASP A 224 -5.85 3.94 7.90
N PHE A 225 -5.45 4.48 9.06
CA PHE A 225 -4.12 4.36 9.67
C PHE A 225 -4.21 3.56 10.96
N TYR A 226 -3.37 2.55 11.09
CA TYR A 226 -3.34 1.63 12.22
C TYR A 226 -1.93 1.48 12.78
N LYS A 227 -1.83 1.30 14.10
CA LYS A 227 -0.58 0.90 14.75
C LYS A 227 -0.78 -0.32 15.65
N ASN A 228 0.26 -1.14 15.78
CA ASN A 228 0.23 -2.27 16.69
C ASN A 228 0.22 -1.79 18.14
N LYS A 229 -0.52 -2.48 19.01
CA LYS A 229 -0.61 -2.16 20.45
C LYS A 229 0.74 -2.18 21.16
N SER A 230 1.69 -2.97 20.65
CA SER A 230 3.05 -3.05 21.22
C SER A 230 3.83 -1.73 21.17
N ILE A 231 3.53 -0.83 20.21
CA ILE A 231 4.15 0.50 20.10
C ILE A 231 3.69 1.46 21.21
N LEU A 232 2.59 1.13 21.92
CA LEU A 232 2.04 1.97 22.99
C LEU A 232 2.80 1.85 24.33
N VAL A 233 3.76 0.93 24.45
CA VAL A 233 4.40 0.53 25.70
C VAL A 233 5.81 1.14 25.87
N THR A 234 6.14 2.22 25.20
CA THR A 234 7.36 2.98 25.51
C THR A 234 7.00 4.16 26.40
N ASP A 235 6.94 3.90 27.72
CA ASP A 235 7.03 4.93 28.75
C ASP A 235 8.49 5.47 28.85
#